data_8bb0b24b261b9211794208dbfe848f1f
#
_entry.id   8bb0b24b261b9211794208dbfe848f1f
#
_cell.length_a   1.000
_cell.length_b   1.000
_cell.length_c   1.000
_cell.angle_alpha   90.00
_cell.angle_beta   90.00
_cell.angle_gamma   90.00
#
_symmetry.space_group_name_H-M   'P 1'
#
loop_
_entity.id
_entity.type
_entity.pdbx_description
1 polymer ?
#
loop_
_entity_poly.entity_id
_entity_poly.type
_entity_poly.pdbx_seq_one_letter_code
_entity_poly.pdbx_strand_id
1 'polypeptide(L)'
;MCLVELSISYIWYPSSLINIVGTYSISDLSELTGVKTHTLRIWEKRYGLLRPQRTSTNIRYYVEQDLEMLRLVQQLNNQGVRISRIAEMSPEERAAEYRLLAVQGQDYESTLREGIKNMDVTVMDSVLDASIRQHGFEKTLMGTILPLLEKIEVMWLSGETEESNEACFREIVKRKTIREIDHITHHCSGPKVIMFLPHGNQQELSHLFMHYFLRKQGLCVTDMGCDINIECASSALKKSHAECFIIVNEDPVHWQFGKFIRELSTHTLLPIIVSGKATDEDAMHDQDQIIFLENTQETIRFVSRLQENLRHHLS
;
A
#
# COMPACT_ATOMS: atom_id res chain seq x y z
N MET A 1 -1.04 -45.30 -12.47
CA MET A 1 0.22 -45.09 -13.17
C MET A 1 -0.06 -44.11 -14.29
N CYS A 2 0.12 -42.85 -14.04
CA CYS A 2 0.27 -41.77 -15.07
C CYS A 2 0.80 -40.54 -14.32
N LEU A 3 2.10 -40.34 -14.46
CA LEU A 3 2.81 -39.16 -14.03
C LEU A 3 2.44 -38.03 -14.99
N VAL A 4 1.87 -36.93 -14.49
CA VAL A 4 1.79 -35.67 -15.21
C VAL A 4 2.95 -34.82 -14.73
N GLU A 5 4.01 -34.81 -15.51
CA GLU A 5 5.11 -33.86 -15.41
C GLU A 5 4.56 -32.46 -15.75
N LEU A 6 4.50 -31.60 -14.74
CA LEU A 6 4.32 -30.17 -14.93
C LEU A 6 5.69 -29.56 -15.34
N SER A 7 5.89 -29.47 -16.65
CA SER A 7 6.97 -28.69 -17.25
C SER A 7 6.79 -27.22 -16.90
N ILE A 8 7.64 -26.72 -15.99
CA ILE A 8 7.83 -25.28 -15.81
C ILE A 8 8.59 -24.78 -17.05
N SER A 9 7.85 -24.34 -18.04
CA SER A 9 8.42 -23.63 -19.20
C SER A 9 8.92 -22.27 -18.73
N TYR A 10 10.22 -22.15 -18.56
CA TYR A 10 10.92 -20.88 -18.55
C TYR A 10 10.53 -20.11 -19.81
N ILE A 11 9.72 -19.07 -19.65
CA ILE A 11 9.48 -18.11 -20.72
C ILE A 11 10.80 -17.35 -20.91
N TRP A 12 11.59 -17.85 -21.86
CA TRP A 12 12.75 -17.17 -22.38
C TRP A 12 12.24 -15.99 -23.23
N TYR A 13 12.30 -14.77 -22.70
CA TYR A 13 12.08 -13.57 -23.50
C TYR A 13 13.29 -13.39 -24.42
N PRO A 14 13.12 -13.51 -25.74
CA PRO A 14 14.20 -13.16 -26.65
C PRO A 14 14.46 -11.66 -26.57
N SER A 15 15.71 -11.31 -26.37
CA SER A 15 16.26 -9.93 -26.28
C SER A 15 15.99 -9.05 -27.54
N SER A 16 15.18 -9.50 -28.47
CA SER A 16 14.87 -8.84 -29.74
C SER A 16 13.51 -8.14 -29.80
N LEU A 17 12.74 -8.05 -28.67
CA LEU A 17 11.48 -7.33 -28.64
C LEU A 17 11.54 -6.00 -27.85
N ILE A 18 12.74 -5.53 -27.49
CA ILE A 18 12.94 -4.20 -26.94
C ILE A 18 13.49 -3.33 -28.07
N ASN A 19 12.65 -2.89 -28.98
CA ASN A 19 12.91 -1.73 -29.85
C ASN A 19 11.62 -1.28 -30.54
N ILE A 20 10.61 -0.90 -29.80
CA ILE A 20 9.76 0.20 -30.24
C ILE A 20 10.40 1.46 -29.62
N VAL A 21 11.54 1.85 -30.15
CA VAL A 21 12.11 3.16 -29.86
C VAL A 21 11.21 4.16 -30.55
N GLY A 22 10.27 4.75 -29.82
CA GLY A 22 9.54 5.92 -30.28
C GLY A 22 10.57 6.98 -30.68
N THR A 23 10.56 7.40 -31.94
CA THR A 23 11.37 8.52 -32.39
C THR A 23 10.48 9.75 -32.44
N TYR A 24 10.88 10.81 -31.78
CA TYR A 24 10.12 12.04 -31.63
C TYR A 24 10.79 13.19 -32.37
N SER A 25 9.99 14.03 -33.03
CA SER A 25 10.45 15.35 -33.48
C SER A 25 10.45 16.32 -32.30
N ILE A 26 11.06 17.48 -32.46
CA ILE A 26 10.99 18.54 -31.43
C ILE A 26 9.57 19.07 -31.25
N SER A 27 8.71 18.95 -32.26
CA SER A 27 7.30 19.32 -32.19
C SER A 27 6.53 18.33 -31.30
N ASP A 28 6.80 17.03 -31.48
CA ASP A 28 6.19 15.98 -30.67
C ASP A 28 6.59 16.12 -29.19
N LEU A 29 7.87 16.38 -28.91
CA LEU A 29 8.33 16.67 -27.57
C LEU A 29 7.64 17.89 -26.96
N SER A 30 7.44 18.95 -27.78
CA SER A 30 6.73 20.15 -27.33
C SER A 30 5.27 19.87 -27.00
N GLU A 31 4.59 19.06 -27.79
CA GLU A 31 3.21 18.67 -27.57
C GLU A 31 3.06 17.76 -26.33
N LEU A 32 3.91 16.74 -26.19
CA LEU A 32 3.88 15.77 -25.11
C LEU A 32 4.32 16.34 -23.76
N THR A 33 5.19 17.36 -23.75
CA THR A 33 5.68 17.97 -22.51
C THR A 33 5.04 19.32 -22.21
N GLY A 34 4.34 19.95 -23.16
CA GLY A 34 3.82 21.32 -23.03
C GLY A 34 4.90 22.41 -23.04
N VAL A 35 6.18 22.07 -23.21
CA VAL A 35 7.28 23.03 -23.28
C VAL A 35 7.42 23.55 -24.71
N LYS A 36 7.38 24.86 -24.87
CA LYS A 36 7.46 25.46 -26.22
C LYS A 36 8.73 25.06 -26.96
N THR A 37 8.61 24.78 -28.27
CA THR A 37 9.70 24.32 -29.14
C THR A 37 10.96 25.19 -29.07
N HIS A 38 10.78 26.54 -28.99
CA HIS A 38 11.93 27.44 -28.86
C HIS A 38 12.65 27.28 -27.52
N THR A 39 11.93 26.99 -26.43
CA THR A 39 12.50 26.74 -25.10
C THR A 39 13.31 25.45 -25.12
N LEU A 40 12.79 24.39 -25.74
CA LEU A 40 13.51 23.13 -25.94
C LEU A 40 14.83 23.33 -26.69
N ARG A 41 14.82 24.17 -27.74
CA ARG A 41 16.04 24.52 -28.47
C ARG A 41 17.05 25.31 -27.63
N ILE A 42 16.59 26.18 -26.73
CA ILE A 42 17.46 26.87 -25.76
C ILE A 42 18.06 25.83 -24.80
N TRP A 43 17.26 24.88 -24.30
CA TRP A 43 17.71 23.83 -23.39
C TRP A 43 18.73 22.90 -24.04
N GLU A 44 18.53 22.56 -25.33
CA GLU A 44 19.51 21.83 -26.16
C GLU A 44 20.83 22.62 -26.28
N LYS A 45 20.73 23.88 -26.76
CA LYS A 45 21.92 24.65 -27.15
C LYS A 45 22.69 25.21 -25.94
N ARG A 46 22.00 25.70 -24.93
CA ARG A 46 22.62 26.44 -23.81
C ARG A 46 22.98 25.55 -22.64
N TYR A 47 22.18 24.53 -22.39
CA TYR A 47 22.29 23.69 -21.19
C TYR A 47 22.67 22.25 -21.50
N GLY A 48 22.66 21.83 -22.77
CA GLY A 48 23.01 20.46 -23.16
C GLY A 48 22.07 19.38 -22.61
N LEU A 49 20.87 19.78 -22.19
CA LEU A 49 19.87 18.87 -21.62
C LEU A 49 19.34 17.86 -22.64
N LEU A 50 19.31 18.21 -23.90
CA LEU A 50 18.90 17.36 -25.00
C LEU A 50 20.09 17.09 -25.93
N ARG A 51 20.25 15.88 -26.41
CA ARG A 51 21.27 15.48 -27.38
C ARG A 51 20.62 14.77 -28.55
N PRO A 52 20.01 15.54 -29.50
CA PRO A 52 19.31 14.93 -30.62
C PRO A 52 20.21 14.07 -31.47
N GLN A 53 19.70 12.93 -31.87
CA GLN A 53 20.29 12.14 -32.92
C GLN A 53 19.91 12.74 -34.29
N ARG A 54 20.62 12.32 -35.36
CA ARG A 54 20.35 12.81 -36.69
C ARG A 54 20.16 11.66 -37.65
N THR A 55 19.19 11.80 -38.53
CA THR A 55 19.00 10.85 -39.64
C THR A 55 20.09 11.01 -40.66
N SER A 56 20.17 10.08 -41.64
CA SER A 56 21.04 10.20 -42.79
C SER A 56 20.83 11.46 -43.65
N THR A 57 19.62 12.05 -43.55
CA THR A 57 19.22 13.32 -44.16
C THR A 57 19.42 14.53 -43.26
N ASN A 58 20.15 14.38 -42.14
CA ASN A 58 20.49 15.42 -41.20
C ASN A 58 19.28 16.03 -40.39
N ILE A 59 18.16 15.29 -40.33
CA ILE A 59 16.99 15.69 -39.54
C ILE A 59 17.20 15.24 -38.10
N ARG A 60 16.91 16.14 -37.10
CA ARG A 60 16.98 15.83 -35.68
C ARG A 60 15.83 14.94 -35.28
N TYR A 61 16.11 13.93 -34.44
CA TYR A 61 15.11 13.15 -33.73
C TYR A 61 15.58 12.86 -32.31
N TYR A 62 14.63 12.55 -31.45
CA TYR A 62 14.80 12.27 -30.03
C TYR A 62 14.23 10.89 -29.72
N VAL A 63 14.71 10.26 -28.65
CA VAL A 63 14.28 8.94 -28.21
C VAL A 63 13.45 9.02 -26.94
N GLU A 64 12.80 7.92 -26.54
CA GLU A 64 11.95 7.86 -25.34
C GLU A 64 12.66 8.37 -24.08
N GLN A 65 13.93 8.05 -23.91
CA GLN A 65 14.76 8.53 -22.79
C GLN A 65 14.87 10.06 -22.74
N ASP A 66 14.88 10.73 -23.90
CA ASP A 66 14.86 12.20 -23.97
C ASP A 66 13.52 12.77 -23.51
N LEU A 67 12.41 12.09 -23.84
CA LEU A 67 11.07 12.48 -23.42
C LEU A 67 10.91 12.33 -21.90
N GLU A 68 11.30 11.18 -21.34
CA GLU A 68 11.27 10.93 -19.88
C GLU A 68 12.12 11.95 -19.12
N MET A 69 13.32 12.22 -19.58
CA MET A 69 14.19 13.23 -19.01
C MET A 69 13.58 14.62 -19.08
N LEU A 70 12.95 15.01 -20.19
CA LEU A 70 12.28 16.30 -20.32
C LEU A 70 11.10 16.44 -19.38
N ARG A 71 10.31 15.39 -19.17
CA ARG A 71 9.21 15.39 -18.20
C ARG A 71 9.73 15.69 -16.79
N LEU A 72 10.81 15.01 -16.38
CA LEU A 72 11.44 15.24 -15.09
C LEU A 72 11.99 16.66 -14.95
N VAL A 73 12.67 17.17 -15.98
CA VAL A 73 13.18 18.55 -16.02
C VAL A 73 12.05 19.58 -15.90
N GLN A 74 10.94 19.36 -16.60
CA GLN A 74 9.77 20.22 -16.54
C GLN A 74 9.16 20.24 -15.14
N GLN A 75 8.99 19.07 -14.53
CA GLN A 75 8.44 18.94 -13.17
C GLN A 75 9.30 19.68 -12.15
N LEU A 76 10.62 19.50 -12.18
CA LEU A 76 11.55 20.25 -11.33
C LEU A 76 11.47 21.77 -11.56
N ASN A 77 11.38 22.19 -12.82
CA ASN A 77 11.29 23.60 -13.15
C ASN A 77 9.96 24.23 -12.71
N ASN A 78 8.85 23.49 -12.82
CA ASN A 78 7.53 23.91 -12.31
C ASN A 78 7.52 24.05 -10.78
N GLN A 79 8.36 23.29 -10.08
CA GLN A 79 8.57 23.38 -8.63
C GLN A 79 9.57 24.48 -8.24
N GLY A 80 10.00 25.32 -9.19
CA GLY A 80 10.85 26.48 -8.94
C GLY A 80 12.35 26.23 -9.00
N VAL A 81 12.80 25.01 -9.35
CA VAL A 81 14.22 24.76 -9.57
C VAL A 81 14.69 25.42 -10.88
N ARG A 82 15.73 26.24 -10.78
CA ARG A 82 16.25 26.92 -11.96
C ARG A 82 16.83 25.92 -12.97
N ILE A 83 16.51 26.12 -14.25
CA ILE A 83 16.96 25.22 -15.32
C ILE A 83 18.48 25.03 -15.40
N SER A 84 19.25 26.08 -15.06
CA SER A 84 20.71 25.99 -14.99
C SER A 84 21.18 24.97 -13.94
N ARG A 85 20.54 24.97 -12.76
CA ARG A 85 20.85 24.01 -11.69
C ARG A 85 20.44 22.59 -12.10
N ILE A 86 19.26 22.41 -12.72
CA ILE A 86 18.81 21.12 -13.21
C ILE A 86 19.79 20.55 -14.25
N ALA A 87 20.36 21.40 -15.09
CA ALA A 87 21.30 20.98 -16.13
C ALA A 87 22.64 20.48 -15.57
N GLU A 88 23.05 20.98 -14.41
CA GLU A 88 24.28 20.58 -13.71
C GLU A 88 24.12 19.26 -12.93
N MET A 89 22.89 18.83 -12.64
CA MET A 89 22.60 17.60 -11.90
C MET A 89 22.78 16.36 -12.78
N SER A 90 23.26 15.26 -12.18
CA SER A 90 23.19 13.93 -12.77
C SER A 90 21.75 13.44 -12.88
N PRO A 91 21.44 12.40 -13.67
CA PRO A 91 20.10 11.80 -13.69
C PRO A 91 19.61 11.37 -12.30
N GLU A 92 20.49 10.80 -11.48
CA GLU A 92 20.22 10.35 -10.12
C GLU A 92 19.91 11.52 -9.20
N GLU A 93 20.67 12.62 -9.31
CA GLU A 93 20.47 13.84 -8.54
C GLU A 93 19.15 14.53 -8.91
N ARG A 94 18.78 14.57 -10.21
CA ARG A 94 17.47 15.09 -10.65
C ARG A 94 16.32 14.28 -10.07
N ALA A 95 16.43 12.95 -10.10
CA ALA A 95 15.43 12.07 -9.53
C ALA A 95 15.33 12.20 -7.99
N ALA A 96 16.46 12.43 -7.31
CA ALA A 96 16.51 12.67 -5.86
C ALA A 96 15.91 14.04 -5.51
N GLU A 97 16.27 15.10 -6.24
CA GLU A 97 15.72 16.46 -6.04
C GLU A 97 14.22 16.49 -6.29
N TYR A 98 13.73 15.83 -7.34
CA TYR A 98 12.31 15.71 -7.61
C TYR A 98 11.58 15.02 -6.45
N ARG A 99 12.12 13.92 -5.93
CA ARG A 99 11.59 13.23 -4.76
C ARG A 99 11.56 14.14 -3.52
N LEU A 100 12.61 14.92 -3.29
CA LEU A 100 12.69 15.88 -2.18
C LEU A 100 11.65 17.00 -2.31
N LEU A 101 11.45 17.54 -3.51
CA LEU A 101 10.50 18.64 -3.76
C LEU A 101 9.05 18.18 -3.77
N ALA A 102 8.78 16.99 -4.27
CA ALA A 102 7.46 16.35 -4.14
C ALA A 102 7.06 16.19 -2.66
N VAL A 103 8.05 16.11 -1.77
CA VAL A 103 7.90 15.98 -0.32
C VAL A 103 7.77 17.32 0.41
N GLN A 104 8.39 18.39 -0.09
CA GLN A 104 8.38 19.70 0.56
C GLN A 104 7.13 20.54 0.27
N GLY A 105 6.38 20.21 -0.76
CA GLY A 105 5.10 20.84 -1.08
C GLY A 105 3.97 20.19 -0.32
N GLN A 106 3.59 20.70 0.79
CA GLN A 106 2.54 20.50 1.79
C GLN A 106 1.25 19.71 1.45
N ASP A 107 1.09 19.14 0.27
CA ASP A 107 -0.09 18.35 -0.09
C ASP A 107 0.30 16.93 -0.53
N TYR A 108 0.65 16.12 0.46
CA TYR A 108 0.92 14.68 0.25
C TYR A 108 -0.25 13.98 -0.44
N GLU A 109 -1.48 14.40 -0.14
CA GLU A 109 -2.68 13.77 -0.68
C GLU A 109 -2.81 14.02 -2.17
N SER A 110 -2.65 15.25 -2.65
CA SER A 110 -2.78 15.54 -4.09
C SER A 110 -1.66 14.89 -4.90
N THR A 111 -0.43 14.87 -4.36
CA THR A 111 0.70 14.22 -5.02
C THR A 111 0.52 12.71 -5.08
N LEU A 112 0.01 12.08 -4.00
CA LEU A 112 -0.32 10.66 -4.00
C LEU A 112 -1.44 10.33 -4.98
N ARG A 113 -2.49 11.15 -5.03
CA ARG A 113 -3.61 10.98 -5.96
C ARG A 113 -3.14 10.98 -7.42
N GLU A 114 -2.27 11.93 -7.76
CA GLU A 114 -1.68 12.00 -9.10
C GLU A 114 -0.77 10.79 -9.39
N GLY A 115 0.05 10.39 -8.42
CA GLY A 115 0.87 9.17 -8.50
C GLY A 115 0.04 7.92 -8.71
N ILE A 116 -1.09 7.78 -8.00
CA ILE A 116 -2.03 6.67 -8.17
C ILE A 116 -2.62 6.70 -9.58
N LYS A 117 -3.16 7.84 -10.01
CA LYS A 117 -3.78 8.00 -11.32
C LYS A 117 -2.82 7.65 -12.47
N ASN A 118 -1.56 7.97 -12.35
CA ASN A 118 -0.52 7.70 -13.34
C ASN A 118 0.22 6.38 -13.10
N MET A 119 -0.16 5.58 -12.08
CA MET A 119 0.50 4.36 -11.65
C MET A 119 2.01 4.54 -11.39
N ASP A 120 2.40 5.75 -10.91
CA ASP A 120 3.79 6.08 -10.60
C ASP A 120 4.18 5.56 -9.21
N VAL A 121 4.67 4.32 -9.20
CA VAL A 121 5.12 3.61 -7.98
C VAL A 121 6.19 4.40 -7.24
N THR A 122 7.10 5.08 -7.96
CA THR A 122 8.21 5.83 -7.36
C THR A 122 7.71 7.03 -6.59
N VAL A 123 6.75 7.77 -7.16
CA VAL A 123 6.10 8.90 -6.49
C VAL A 123 5.33 8.42 -5.27
N MET A 124 4.46 7.41 -5.42
CA MET A 124 3.68 6.87 -4.31
C MET A 124 4.57 6.41 -3.15
N ASP A 125 5.62 5.64 -3.44
CA ASP A 125 6.55 5.09 -2.44
C ASP A 125 7.31 6.19 -1.70
N SER A 126 7.86 7.18 -2.44
CA SER A 126 8.66 8.26 -1.88
C SER A 126 7.83 9.25 -1.04
N VAL A 127 6.61 9.57 -1.49
CA VAL A 127 5.70 10.47 -0.76
C VAL A 127 5.24 9.85 0.55
N LEU A 128 4.89 8.55 0.54
CA LEU A 128 4.55 7.84 1.76
C LEU A 128 5.73 7.77 2.74
N ASP A 129 6.94 7.46 2.26
CA ASP A 129 8.14 7.44 3.11
C ASP A 129 8.43 8.80 3.72
N ALA A 130 8.21 9.86 2.99
CA ALA A 130 8.41 11.20 3.50
C ALA A 130 7.38 11.59 4.56
N SER A 131 6.11 11.30 4.30
CA SER A 131 5.04 11.53 5.27
C SER A 131 5.29 10.73 6.55
N ILE A 132 5.69 9.46 6.43
CA ILE A 132 6.01 8.60 7.57
C ILE A 132 7.21 9.15 8.35
N ARG A 133 8.27 9.60 7.68
CA ARG A 133 9.43 10.21 8.35
C ARG A 133 9.10 11.50 9.07
N GLN A 134 8.21 12.32 8.51
CA GLN A 134 7.87 13.64 9.05
C GLN A 134 6.84 13.55 10.18
N HIS A 135 5.82 12.74 10.03
CA HIS A 135 4.65 12.71 10.91
C HIS A 135 4.54 11.43 11.74
N GLY A 136 5.31 10.39 11.38
CA GLY A 136 5.16 9.04 11.90
C GLY A 136 4.06 8.26 11.16
N PHE A 137 4.15 6.93 11.23
CA PHE A 137 3.25 6.05 10.48
C PHE A 137 1.78 6.23 10.87
N GLU A 138 1.48 6.29 12.17
CA GLU A 138 0.09 6.41 12.64
C GLU A 138 -0.62 7.66 12.11
N LYS A 139 0.04 8.83 12.16
CA LYS A 139 -0.52 10.07 11.63
C LYS A 139 -0.67 10.02 10.11
N THR A 140 0.30 9.41 9.42
CA THR A 140 0.23 9.19 7.96
C THR A 140 -0.91 8.24 7.62
N LEU A 141 -1.09 7.16 8.38
CA LEU A 141 -2.17 6.20 8.20
C LEU A 141 -3.54 6.87 8.35
N MET A 142 -3.76 7.55 9.48
CA MET A 142 -5.06 8.15 9.81
C MET A 142 -5.38 9.41 8.98
N GLY A 143 -4.37 10.22 8.68
CA GLY A 143 -4.55 11.51 8.01
C GLY A 143 -4.38 11.50 6.49
N THR A 144 -3.76 10.48 5.94
CA THR A 144 -3.45 10.42 4.51
C THR A 144 -3.91 9.11 3.87
N ILE A 145 -3.47 7.96 4.40
CA ILE A 145 -3.70 6.67 3.75
C ILE A 145 -5.18 6.29 3.78
N LEU A 146 -5.80 6.25 4.97
CA LEU A 146 -7.21 5.84 5.10
C LEU A 146 -8.16 6.76 4.32
N PRO A 147 -8.08 8.11 4.44
CA PRO A 147 -8.92 9.00 3.65
C PRO A 147 -8.71 8.85 2.14
N LEU A 148 -7.49 8.51 1.71
CA LEU A 148 -7.19 8.33 0.30
C LEU A 148 -7.73 7.00 -0.23
N LEU A 149 -7.65 5.92 0.54
CA LEU A 149 -8.27 4.62 0.18
C LEU A 149 -9.78 4.76 -0.02
N GLU A 150 -10.48 5.49 0.86
CA GLU A 150 -11.92 5.79 0.69
C GLU A 150 -12.19 6.61 -0.59
N LYS A 151 -11.33 7.58 -0.90
CA LYS A 151 -11.48 8.42 -2.11
C LYS A 151 -11.18 7.66 -3.39
N ILE A 152 -10.23 6.73 -3.38
CA ILE A 152 -9.87 5.93 -4.57
C ILE A 152 -11.06 5.08 -5.00
N GLU A 153 -11.81 4.49 -4.07
CA GLU A 153 -13.01 3.75 -4.38
C GLU A 153 -14.05 4.62 -5.12
N VAL A 154 -14.24 5.87 -4.68
CA VAL A 154 -15.10 6.84 -5.36
C VAL A 154 -14.54 7.21 -6.74
N MET A 155 -13.23 7.40 -6.87
CA MET A 155 -12.56 7.72 -8.14
C MET A 155 -12.68 6.56 -9.15
N TRP A 156 -12.62 5.33 -8.68
CA TRP A 156 -12.88 4.15 -9.53
C TRP A 156 -14.32 4.12 -10.03
N LEU A 157 -15.31 4.34 -9.16
CA LEU A 157 -16.73 4.41 -9.53
C LEU A 157 -17.04 5.55 -10.51
N SER A 158 -16.29 6.66 -10.46
CA SER A 158 -16.40 7.79 -11.40
C SER A 158 -15.62 7.62 -12.71
N GLY A 159 -14.80 6.56 -12.82
CA GLY A 159 -13.95 6.29 -13.99
C GLY A 159 -12.69 7.15 -14.06
N GLU A 160 -12.30 7.80 -12.97
CA GLU A 160 -11.07 8.59 -12.90
C GLU A 160 -9.81 7.73 -12.72
N THR A 161 -9.97 6.53 -12.16
CA THR A 161 -8.90 5.54 -11.96
C THR A 161 -9.39 4.15 -12.34
N GLU A 162 -8.46 3.22 -12.53
CA GLU A 162 -8.74 1.81 -12.77
C GLU A 162 -8.49 1.00 -11.49
N GLU A 163 -9.09 -0.21 -11.42
CA GLU A 163 -8.87 -1.15 -10.32
C GLU A 163 -7.39 -1.49 -10.11
N SER A 164 -6.62 -1.56 -11.21
CA SER A 164 -5.18 -1.79 -11.20
C SER A 164 -4.38 -0.72 -10.43
N ASN A 165 -4.82 0.54 -10.49
CA ASN A 165 -4.20 1.66 -9.77
C ASN A 165 -4.41 1.53 -8.26
N GLU A 166 -5.64 1.17 -7.86
CA GLU A 166 -5.98 0.89 -6.47
C GLU A 166 -5.17 -0.30 -5.93
N ALA A 167 -5.16 -1.41 -6.66
CA ALA A 167 -4.42 -2.61 -6.27
C ALA A 167 -2.92 -2.31 -6.06
N CYS A 168 -2.32 -1.54 -6.97
CA CYS A 168 -0.92 -1.12 -6.86
C CYS A 168 -0.68 -0.27 -5.61
N PHE A 169 -1.55 0.70 -5.33
CA PHE A 169 -1.43 1.55 -4.13
C PHE A 169 -1.60 0.73 -2.85
N ARG A 170 -2.58 -0.18 -2.79
CA ARG A 170 -2.79 -1.10 -1.66
C ARG A 170 -1.54 -1.92 -1.35
N GLU A 171 -0.86 -2.46 -2.37
CA GLU A 171 0.38 -3.23 -2.19
C GLU A 171 1.54 -2.37 -1.65
N ILE A 172 1.64 -1.10 -2.06
CA ILE A 172 2.63 -0.18 -1.50
C ILE A 172 2.33 0.07 -0.02
N VAL A 173 1.09 0.39 0.32
CA VAL A 173 0.65 0.63 1.71
C VAL A 173 0.91 -0.60 2.58
N LYS A 174 0.59 -1.79 2.09
CA LYS A 174 0.84 -3.07 2.76
C LYS A 174 2.32 -3.25 3.12
N ARG A 175 3.23 -3.04 2.16
CA ARG A 175 4.68 -3.13 2.41
C ARG A 175 5.16 -2.12 3.45
N LYS A 176 4.64 -0.86 3.40
CA LYS A 176 4.96 0.16 4.41
C LYS A 176 4.49 -0.26 5.79
N THR A 177 3.27 -0.79 5.89
CA THR A 177 2.70 -1.25 7.16
C THR A 177 3.50 -2.40 7.77
N ILE A 178 3.86 -3.40 6.98
CA ILE A 178 4.71 -4.53 7.43
C ILE A 178 6.04 -4.01 7.96
N ARG A 179 6.70 -3.12 7.22
CA ARG A 179 7.96 -2.50 7.67
C ARG A 179 7.81 -1.79 9.02
N GLU A 180 6.72 -1.04 9.20
CA GLU A 180 6.48 -0.32 10.44
C GLU A 180 6.13 -1.25 11.62
N ILE A 181 5.47 -2.39 11.36
CA ILE A 181 5.29 -3.47 12.36
C ILE A 181 6.66 -4.02 12.80
N ASP A 182 7.57 -4.29 11.87
CA ASP A 182 8.91 -4.81 12.15
C ASP A 182 9.78 -3.80 12.92
N HIS A 183 9.55 -2.50 12.70
CA HIS A 183 10.25 -1.43 13.44
C HIS A 183 9.79 -1.29 14.90
N ILE A 184 8.69 -1.94 15.31
CA ILE A 184 8.27 -1.93 16.72
C ILE A 184 9.19 -2.85 17.53
N THR A 185 10.21 -2.25 18.14
CA THR A 185 11.24 -2.96 18.91
C THR A 185 10.87 -3.25 20.37
N HIS A 186 9.70 -2.80 20.82
CA HIS A 186 9.28 -3.02 22.20
C HIS A 186 9.11 -4.51 22.48
N HIS A 187 9.72 -4.99 23.55
CA HIS A 187 9.47 -6.32 24.04
C HIS A 187 7.98 -6.44 24.37
N CYS A 188 7.33 -7.42 23.76
CA CYS A 188 5.96 -7.72 24.08
C CYS A 188 5.90 -8.22 25.53
N SER A 189 5.20 -7.47 26.38
CA SER A 189 4.98 -7.81 27.79
C SER A 189 3.49 -7.89 28.15
N GLY A 190 2.65 -7.53 27.18
CA GLY A 190 1.19 -7.57 27.31
C GLY A 190 0.60 -8.96 27.00
N PRO A 191 -0.73 -9.04 26.96
CA PRO A 191 -1.47 -10.25 26.63
C PRO A 191 -1.02 -10.89 25.32
N LYS A 192 -1.04 -12.23 25.27
CA LYS A 192 -0.76 -13.00 24.06
C LYS A 192 -2.03 -13.15 23.26
N VAL A 193 -2.03 -12.70 22.03
CA VAL A 193 -3.18 -12.77 21.13
C VAL A 193 -2.82 -13.49 19.83
N ILE A 194 -3.79 -14.22 19.28
CA ILE A 194 -3.69 -14.80 17.94
C ILE A 194 -4.52 -13.93 17.00
N MET A 195 -3.92 -13.55 15.88
CA MET A 195 -4.59 -12.87 14.78
C MET A 195 -4.52 -13.69 13.50
N PHE A 196 -5.56 -13.64 12.72
CA PHE A 196 -5.59 -14.19 11.36
C PHE A 196 -6.81 -13.66 10.59
N LEU A 197 -6.79 -13.86 9.27
CA LEU A 197 -7.97 -13.71 8.43
C LEU A 197 -8.48 -15.11 8.04
N PRO A 198 -9.78 -15.37 8.25
CA PRO A 198 -10.41 -16.62 7.82
C PRO A 198 -10.35 -16.80 6.30
N HIS A 199 -10.41 -18.06 5.87
CA HIS A 199 -10.48 -18.41 4.45
C HIS A 199 -11.56 -17.59 3.71
N GLY A 200 -11.18 -17.00 2.57
CA GLY A 200 -12.06 -16.17 1.74
C GLY A 200 -12.21 -14.72 2.19
N ASN A 201 -11.65 -14.32 3.34
CA ASN A 201 -11.64 -12.92 3.76
C ASN A 201 -10.47 -12.17 3.10
N GLN A 202 -10.78 -11.07 2.37
CA GLN A 202 -9.81 -10.30 1.60
C GLN A 202 -9.35 -8.98 2.30
N GLN A 203 -9.65 -8.82 3.58
CA GLN A 203 -9.40 -7.57 4.33
C GLN A 203 -7.96 -7.48 4.88
N GLU A 204 -6.98 -7.81 4.06
CA GLU A 204 -5.58 -7.93 4.46
C GLU A 204 -4.99 -6.61 4.98
N LEU A 205 -5.36 -5.45 4.41
CA LEU A 205 -4.89 -4.16 4.90
C LEU A 205 -5.42 -3.84 6.29
N SER A 206 -6.71 -4.02 6.52
CA SER A 206 -7.34 -3.79 7.83
C SER A 206 -6.75 -4.71 8.89
N HIS A 207 -6.46 -5.96 8.53
CA HIS A 207 -5.75 -6.91 9.38
C HIS A 207 -4.34 -6.41 9.74
N LEU A 208 -3.56 -5.95 8.77
CA LEU A 208 -2.22 -5.41 9.02
C LEU A 208 -2.25 -4.12 9.86
N PHE A 209 -3.23 -3.25 9.64
CA PHE A 209 -3.40 -2.05 10.48
C PHE A 209 -3.72 -2.45 11.92
N MET A 210 -4.62 -3.40 12.12
CA MET A 210 -4.90 -3.94 13.46
C MET A 210 -3.63 -4.54 14.09
N HIS A 211 -2.86 -5.34 13.36
CA HIS A 211 -1.60 -5.90 13.84
C HIS A 211 -0.64 -4.81 14.31
N TYR A 212 -0.47 -3.74 13.50
CA TYR A 212 0.36 -2.60 13.88
C TYR A 212 -0.08 -1.98 15.20
N PHE A 213 -1.38 -1.70 15.37
CA PHE A 213 -1.90 -1.08 16.59
C PHE A 213 -1.75 -1.97 17.82
N LEU A 214 -2.02 -3.26 17.70
CA LEU A 214 -1.85 -4.21 18.80
C LEU A 214 -0.39 -4.30 19.25
N ARG A 215 0.53 -4.42 18.31
CA ARG A 215 1.97 -4.41 18.59
C ARG A 215 2.41 -3.12 19.25
N LYS A 216 1.90 -1.98 18.78
CA LYS A 216 2.20 -0.68 19.35
C LYS A 216 1.71 -0.52 20.78
N GLN A 217 0.61 -1.18 21.14
CA GLN A 217 0.11 -1.24 22.52
C GLN A 217 0.87 -2.26 23.40
N GLY A 218 1.89 -2.91 22.86
CA GLY A 218 2.74 -3.84 23.62
C GLY A 218 2.20 -5.27 23.71
N LEU A 219 1.16 -5.62 22.96
CA LEU A 219 0.63 -6.98 22.94
C LEU A 219 1.59 -7.95 22.24
N CYS A 220 1.56 -9.19 22.70
CA CYS A 220 2.29 -10.30 22.07
C CYS A 220 1.43 -10.92 20.97
N VAL A 221 1.54 -10.41 19.76
CA VAL A 221 0.73 -10.85 18.63
C VAL A 221 1.39 -12.02 17.92
N THR A 222 0.66 -13.15 17.82
CA THR A 222 0.97 -14.24 16.90
C THR A 222 0.07 -14.08 15.69
N ASP A 223 0.60 -13.49 14.63
CA ASP A 223 -0.10 -13.32 13.36
C ASP A 223 0.09 -14.54 12.48
N MET A 224 -1.00 -15.18 12.10
CA MET A 224 -1.01 -16.36 11.23
C MET A 224 -1.26 -15.99 9.76
N GLY A 225 -1.47 -14.70 9.46
CA GLY A 225 -1.74 -14.22 8.11
C GLY A 225 -3.16 -14.49 7.64
N CYS A 226 -3.28 -14.74 6.35
CA CYS A 226 -4.55 -14.87 5.65
C CYS A 226 -4.87 -16.33 5.33
N ASP A 227 -6.12 -16.57 4.95
CA ASP A 227 -6.58 -17.87 4.44
C ASP A 227 -6.53 -19.01 5.45
N ILE A 228 -6.85 -18.72 6.71
CA ILE A 228 -6.77 -19.66 7.83
C ILE A 228 -8.10 -20.41 8.00
N ASN A 229 -8.03 -21.73 8.00
CA ASN A 229 -9.15 -22.61 8.32
C ASN A 229 -9.24 -22.93 9.83
N ILE A 230 -10.33 -23.58 10.24
CA ILE A 230 -10.61 -23.92 11.65
C ILE A 230 -9.53 -24.85 12.25
N GLU A 231 -9.05 -25.82 11.48
CA GLU A 231 -8.05 -26.78 11.96
C GLU A 231 -6.72 -26.08 12.27
N CYS A 232 -6.31 -25.14 11.40
CA CYS A 232 -5.11 -24.32 11.61
C CYS A 232 -5.26 -23.44 12.85
N ALA A 233 -6.39 -22.73 12.98
CA ALA A 233 -6.68 -21.88 14.13
C ALA A 233 -6.68 -22.66 15.44
N SER A 234 -7.36 -23.82 15.46
CA SER A 234 -7.43 -24.71 16.64
C SER A 234 -6.07 -25.32 17.00
N SER A 235 -5.23 -25.62 16.00
CA SER A 235 -3.87 -26.12 16.24
C SER A 235 -2.97 -25.06 16.87
N ALA A 236 -3.10 -23.80 16.44
CA ALA A 236 -2.33 -22.69 16.99
C ALA A 236 -2.63 -22.44 18.47
N LEU A 237 -3.89 -22.57 18.89
CA LEU A 237 -4.30 -22.48 20.29
C LEU A 237 -3.52 -23.40 21.22
N LYS A 238 -3.38 -24.65 20.82
CA LYS A 238 -2.71 -25.68 21.65
C LYS A 238 -1.24 -25.38 21.92
N LYS A 239 -0.62 -24.48 21.12
CA LYS A 239 0.81 -24.20 21.15
C LYS A 239 1.16 -22.79 21.63
N SER A 240 0.26 -21.82 21.47
CA SER A 240 0.59 -20.39 21.61
C SER A 240 0.43 -19.85 23.03
N HIS A 241 -0.33 -20.52 23.91
CA HIS A 241 -0.76 -19.97 25.20
C HIS A 241 -1.42 -18.59 25.07
N ALA A 242 -2.18 -18.39 23.99
CA ALA A 242 -2.91 -17.14 23.75
C ALA A 242 -4.05 -16.96 24.75
N GLU A 243 -4.39 -15.71 25.02
CA GLU A 243 -5.47 -15.33 25.93
C GLU A 243 -6.78 -15.00 25.17
N CYS A 244 -6.67 -14.64 23.90
CA CYS A 244 -7.82 -14.41 23.01
C CYS A 244 -7.44 -14.50 21.54
N PHE A 245 -8.49 -14.56 20.68
CA PHE A 245 -8.39 -14.29 19.25
C PHE A 245 -8.79 -12.85 18.93
N ILE A 246 -8.18 -12.28 17.91
CA ILE A 246 -8.59 -11.00 17.32
C ILE A 246 -8.73 -11.19 15.82
N ILE A 247 -9.94 -10.99 15.30
CA ILE A 247 -10.28 -11.20 13.89
C ILE A 247 -10.92 -9.91 13.36
N VAL A 248 -10.46 -9.46 12.19
CA VAL A 248 -11.03 -8.29 11.52
C VAL A 248 -12.11 -8.73 10.53
N ASN A 249 -13.29 -8.09 10.61
CA ASN A 249 -14.41 -8.30 9.69
C ASN A 249 -15.14 -6.99 9.40
N GLU A 250 -14.71 -6.30 8.36
CA GLU A 250 -15.33 -5.03 7.92
C GLU A 250 -16.45 -5.25 6.87
N ASP A 251 -16.49 -6.43 6.24
CA ASP A 251 -17.50 -6.78 5.24
C ASP A 251 -18.67 -7.56 5.88
N PRO A 252 -19.83 -6.93 6.05
CA PRO A 252 -20.99 -7.57 6.66
C PRO A 252 -21.69 -8.61 5.76
N VAL A 253 -21.33 -8.68 4.48
CA VAL A 253 -22.05 -9.53 3.50
C VAL A 253 -21.49 -10.96 3.44
N HIS A 254 -20.39 -11.23 4.08
CA HIS A 254 -19.76 -12.56 4.04
C HIS A 254 -20.49 -13.55 4.95
N TRP A 255 -21.57 -14.17 4.44
CA TRP A 255 -22.39 -15.19 5.14
C TRP A 255 -21.60 -16.35 5.76
N GLN A 256 -20.39 -16.63 5.25
CA GLN A 256 -19.51 -17.68 5.77
C GLN A 256 -18.80 -17.25 7.07
N PHE A 257 -18.65 -15.96 7.32
CA PHE A 257 -17.95 -15.47 8.49
C PHE A 257 -18.63 -15.86 9.80
N GLY A 258 -19.92 -15.66 9.91
CA GLY A 258 -20.70 -16.06 11.09
C GLY A 258 -20.67 -17.57 11.36
N LYS A 259 -20.69 -18.39 10.28
CA LYS A 259 -20.49 -19.83 10.41
C LYS A 259 -19.12 -20.19 10.95
N PHE A 260 -18.08 -19.54 10.39
CA PHE A 260 -16.70 -19.74 10.82
C PHE A 260 -16.50 -19.41 12.31
N ILE A 261 -17.00 -18.25 12.76
CA ILE A 261 -16.85 -17.82 14.15
C ILE A 261 -17.59 -18.76 15.11
N ARG A 262 -18.82 -19.19 14.77
CA ARG A 262 -19.55 -20.20 15.58
C ARG A 262 -18.81 -21.50 15.67
N GLU A 263 -18.25 -21.99 14.55
CA GLU A 263 -17.47 -23.23 14.55
C GLU A 263 -16.19 -23.07 15.36
N LEU A 264 -15.48 -21.94 15.22
CA LEU A 264 -14.29 -21.66 16.02
C LEU A 264 -14.62 -21.65 17.52
N SER A 265 -15.75 -21.07 17.93
CA SER A 265 -16.16 -21.00 19.33
C SER A 265 -16.42 -22.39 19.95
N THR A 266 -16.77 -23.39 19.15
CA THR A 266 -16.91 -24.78 19.64
C THR A 266 -15.56 -25.46 19.92
N HIS A 267 -14.47 -24.91 19.37
CA HIS A 267 -13.11 -25.49 19.52
C HIS A 267 -12.28 -24.79 20.59
N THR A 268 -12.77 -23.71 21.18
CA THR A 268 -12.04 -22.94 22.19
C THR A 268 -12.99 -22.38 23.26
N LEU A 269 -12.45 -22.15 24.43
CA LEU A 269 -13.10 -21.36 25.49
C LEU A 269 -12.52 -19.92 25.58
N LEU A 270 -11.54 -19.61 24.73
CA LEU A 270 -10.94 -18.28 24.74
C LEU A 270 -11.87 -17.27 24.11
N PRO A 271 -11.87 -16.03 24.58
CA PRO A 271 -12.59 -14.94 23.95
C PRO A 271 -12.19 -14.75 22.49
N ILE A 272 -13.18 -14.55 21.63
CA ILE A 272 -13.02 -14.22 20.22
C ILE A 272 -13.48 -12.79 20.03
N ILE A 273 -12.52 -11.88 19.80
CA ILE A 273 -12.78 -10.47 19.59
C ILE A 273 -12.88 -10.24 18.07
N VAL A 274 -14.04 -9.80 17.63
CA VAL A 274 -14.28 -9.46 16.22
C VAL A 274 -14.33 -7.94 16.10
N SER A 275 -13.40 -7.39 15.32
CA SER A 275 -13.36 -5.96 14.99
C SER A 275 -14.07 -5.71 13.67
N GLY A 276 -15.14 -4.95 13.68
CA GLY A 276 -15.95 -4.62 12.51
C GLY A 276 -17.42 -4.94 12.69
N LYS A 277 -18.14 -5.08 11.59
CA LYS A 277 -19.60 -5.24 11.61
C LYS A 277 -20.02 -6.68 11.87
N ALA A 278 -20.99 -6.86 12.76
CA ALA A 278 -21.65 -8.15 12.91
C ALA A 278 -22.53 -8.44 11.66
N THR A 279 -22.45 -9.66 11.17
CA THR A 279 -23.19 -10.07 9.95
C THR A 279 -24.60 -10.56 10.23
N ASP A 280 -24.88 -11.02 11.44
CA ASP A 280 -26.17 -11.54 11.89
C ASP A 280 -26.27 -11.32 13.40
N GLU A 281 -26.90 -10.22 13.80
CA GLU A 281 -27.04 -9.86 15.22
C GLU A 281 -27.76 -10.96 16.02
N ASP A 282 -28.74 -11.63 15.44
CA ASP A 282 -29.55 -12.66 16.11
C ASP A 282 -28.80 -14.01 16.30
N ALA A 283 -27.78 -14.28 15.51
CA ALA A 283 -27.10 -15.57 15.52
C ALA A 283 -25.91 -15.64 16.47
N MET A 284 -25.43 -14.50 17.00
CA MET A 284 -24.18 -14.39 17.74
C MET A 284 -24.38 -13.94 19.22
N HIS A 285 -25.56 -13.45 19.59
CA HIS A 285 -25.84 -13.00 20.97
C HIS A 285 -25.90 -14.10 22.01
N ASP A 286 -25.86 -15.37 21.61
CA ASP A 286 -26.01 -16.51 22.52
C ASP A 286 -24.66 -17.09 23.04
N GLN A 287 -23.53 -16.44 22.72
CA GLN A 287 -22.21 -16.93 23.16
C GLN A 287 -21.40 -15.84 23.84
N ASP A 288 -21.32 -15.85 25.15
CA ASP A 288 -20.58 -14.89 26.00
C ASP A 288 -19.09 -14.73 25.63
N GLN A 289 -18.53 -15.70 24.89
CA GLN A 289 -17.12 -15.66 24.48
C GLN A 289 -16.85 -14.86 23.19
N ILE A 290 -17.88 -14.46 22.43
CA ILE A 290 -17.71 -13.68 21.19
C ILE A 290 -18.01 -12.21 21.49
N ILE A 291 -17.01 -11.36 21.30
CA ILE A 291 -17.08 -9.92 21.60
C ILE A 291 -16.99 -9.17 20.28
N PHE A 292 -18.08 -8.49 19.89
CA PHE A 292 -18.11 -7.64 18.73
C PHE A 292 -17.79 -6.21 19.12
N LEU A 293 -16.85 -5.60 18.37
CA LEU A 293 -16.44 -4.22 18.51
C LEU A 293 -16.64 -3.54 17.14
N GLU A 294 -17.47 -2.52 17.09
CA GLU A 294 -17.99 -1.95 15.83
C GLU A 294 -16.93 -1.37 14.90
N ASN A 295 -15.78 -0.99 15.46
CA ASN A 295 -14.73 -0.35 14.68
C ASN A 295 -13.34 -0.52 15.31
N THR A 296 -12.32 -0.24 14.49
CA THR A 296 -10.90 -0.32 14.90
C THR A 296 -10.57 0.51 16.14
N GLN A 297 -11.18 1.70 16.32
CA GLN A 297 -10.90 2.54 17.49
C GLN A 297 -11.44 1.94 18.78
N GLU A 298 -12.63 1.35 18.73
CA GLU A 298 -13.21 0.63 19.85
C GLU A 298 -12.37 -0.59 20.20
N THR A 299 -11.95 -1.34 19.20
CA THR A 299 -11.05 -2.50 19.37
C THR A 299 -9.74 -2.09 20.03
N ILE A 300 -9.11 -1.00 19.60
CA ILE A 300 -7.88 -0.49 20.21
C ILE A 300 -8.11 -0.11 21.67
N ARG A 301 -9.21 0.57 21.99
CA ARG A 301 -9.56 0.93 23.39
C ARG A 301 -9.82 -0.31 24.25
N PHE A 302 -10.55 -1.27 23.72
CA PHE A 302 -10.83 -2.52 24.41
C PHE A 302 -9.54 -3.29 24.69
N VAL A 303 -8.69 -3.42 23.68
CA VAL A 303 -7.44 -4.15 23.74
C VAL A 303 -6.40 -3.47 24.65
N SER A 304 -6.36 -2.13 24.70
CA SER A 304 -5.46 -1.42 25.61
C SER A 304 -5.74 -1.71 27.09
N ARG A 305 -6.95 -2.20 27.39
CA ARG A 305 -7.38 -2.65 28.73
C ARG A 305 -7.73 -4.14 28.75
N LEU A 306 -7.13 -4.90 27.83
CA LEU A 306 -7.52 -6.30 27.60
C LEU A 306 -7.48 -7.14 28.88
N GLN A 307 -6.46 -7.00 29.72
CA GLN A 307 -6.36 -7.73 30.97
C GLN A 307 -7.46 -7.40 31.97
N GLU A 308 -7.90 -6.15 32.02
CA GLU A 308 -9.01 -5.71 32.86
C GLU A 308 -10.35 -6.18 32.29
N ASN A 309 -10.53 -5.99 30.99
CA ASN A 309 -11.77 -6.33 30.30
C ASN A 309 -12.04 -7.82 30.23
N LEU A 310 -11.02 -8.66 30.01
CA LEU A 310 -11.19 -10.11 30.01
C LEU A 310 -11.59 -10.66 31.39
N ARG A 311 -11.13 -10.05 32.49
CA ARG A 311 -11.55 -10.42 33.84
C ARG A 311 -13.03 -10.10 34.10
N HIS A 312 -13.54 -9.02 33.52
CA HIS A 312 -14.95 -8.60 33.66
C HIS A 312 -15.91 -9.44 32.82
N HIS A 313 -15.47 -9.92 31.65
CA HIS A 313 -16.32 -10.75 30.78
C HIS A 313 -16.38 -12.24 31.16
N LEU A 314 -15.37 -12.73 31.90
CA LEU A 314 -15.29 -14.12 32.35
C LEU A 314 -15.79 -14.33 33.79
N SER A 315 -16.19 -13.27 34.47
CA SER A 315 -16.81 -13.30 35.81
C SER A 315 -18.34 -13.20 35.72
#